data_3bfe7380264d3baa0ee38b2157c640d1
#
_entry.id   3bfe7380264d3baa0ee38b2157c640d1
#
_cell.length_a   1.000
_cell.length_b   1.000
_cell.length_c   1.000
_cell.angle_alpha   90.00
_cell.angle_beta   90.00
_cell.angle_gamma   90.00
#
_symmetry.space_group_name_H-M   'P 1'
#
loop_
_entity.id
_entity.type
_entity.pdbx_description
1 polymer ?
#
loop_
_entity_poly.entity_id
_entity_poly.type
_entity_poly.pdbx_seq_one_letter_code
_entity_poly.pdbx_strand_id
1 'polypeptide(L)'
;MAKTPVNPDAQPSIESADETAARLGLAPTSGKGQATPTRKKQEAANKRPLVPDDRKLAAKQARAKSTATRDVARAGMAAGVDKYLPLRERGPQKRYARDYVDARFNVGELMIPIMFLVILLTTIPSIDVYAIFALWAFFILAVIDCVALGFILTKKIEAKFGEDKAERIRWYAAMRALQLRPMRLPKPQVKRRQYPV
;
A
#
# COMPACT_ATOMS: atom_id res chain seq x y z
N MET A 1 -31.80 -61.48 32.00
CA MET A 1 -31.15 -60.55 31.05
C MET A 1 -32.01 -60.48 29.78
N ALA A 2 -32.82 -59.45 29.67
CA ALA A 2 -33.75 -59.29 28.58
C ALA A 2 -33.06 -58.47 27.44
N LYS A 3 -33.02 -59.03 26.23
CA LYS A 3 -32.55 -58.41 25.03
C LYS A 3 -33.66 -57.47 24.50
N THR A 4 -33.38 -56.17 24.40
CA THR A 4 -34.20 -55.22 23.72
C THR A 4 -34.18 -55.44 22.20
N PRO A 5 -35.32 -55.46 21.47
CA PRO A 5 -35.31 -55.61 20.03
C PRO A 5 -34.84 -54.31 19.35
N VAL A 6 -33.87 -54.48 18.44
CA VAL A 6 -33.43 -53.43 17.52
C VAL A 6 -34.46 -53.32 16.39
N ASN A 7 -35.06 -52.14 16.22
CA ASN A 7 -35.98 -51.83 15.13
C ASN A 7 -35.15 -51.55 13.84
N PRO A 8 -35.31 -52.31 12.72
CA PRO A 8 -34.49 -52.15 11.53
C PRO A 8 -34.92 -51.00 10.58
N ASP A 9 -35.96 -50.24 10.92
CA ASP A 9 -36.53 -49.21 10.01
C ASP A 9 -36.22 -47.76 10.37
N ALA A 10 -35.23 -47.51 11.25
CA ALA A 10 -34.78 -46.17 11.48
C ALA A 10 -33.72 -45.77 10.42
N GLN A 11 -34.20 -45.47 9.21
CA GLN A 11 -33.41 -44.71 8.23
C GLN A 11 -33.21 -43.30 8.80
N PRO A 12 -31.93 -42.76 8.89
CA PRO A 12 -31.73 -41.39 9.22
C PRO A 12 -32.35 -40.54 8.09
N SER A 13 -33.37 -39.73 8.43
CA SER A 13 -33.89 -38.73 7.54
C SER A 13 -32.74 -37.80 7.11
N ILE A 14 -32.37 -37.88 5.85
CA ILE A 14 -31.42 -36.94 5.25
C ILE A 14 -32.14 -35.59 5.25
N GLU A 15 -31.84 -34.72 6.21
CA GLU A 15 -32.31 -33.35 6.18
C GLU A 15 -31.91 -32.73 4.82
N SER A 16 -32.93 -32.15 4.15
CA SER A 16 -32.71 -31.54 2.85
C SER A 16 -31.69 -30.39 2.99
N ALA A 17 -30.85 -30.19 1.96
CA ALA A 17 -29.87 -29.15 1.94
C ALA A 17 -30.46 -27.73 2.23
N ASP A 18 -31.76 -27.57 1.93
CA ASP A 18 -32.51 -26.35 2.21
C ASP A 18 -32.83 -26.13 3.69
N GLU A 19 -33.09 -27.23 4.45
CA GLU A 19 -33.33 -27.14 5.90
C GLU A 19 -32.05 -26.83 6.67
N THR A 20 -30.93 -27.40 6.25
CA THR A 20 -29.62 -27.07 6.82
C THR A 20 -29.19 -25.64 6.50
N ALA A 21 -29.46 -25.13 5.31
CA ALA A 21 -29.20 -23.74 4.93
C ALA A 21 -30.04 -22.73 5.72
N ALA A 22 -31.34 -23.04 5.96
CA ALA A 22 -32.23 -22.22 6.76
C ALA A 22 -31.79 -22.15 8.24
N ARG A 23 -31.27 -23.25 8.77
CA ARG A 23 -30.77 -23.36 10.15
C ARG A 23 -29.46 -22.57 10.37
N LEU A 24 -28.63 -22.42 9.35
CA LEU A 24 -27.40 -21.65 9.34
C LEU A 24 -27.59 -20.17 8.99
N GLY A 25 -28.82 -19.70 8.76
CA GLY A 25 -29.11 -18.31 8.40
C GLY A 25 -28.54 -17.89 7.03
N LEU A 26 -28.18 -18.88 6.19
CA LEU A 26 -27.72 -18.60 4.83
C LEU A 26 -28.95 -18.32 3.97
N ALA A 27 -28.92 -17.17 3.27
CA ALA A 27 -29.98 -16.86 2.30
C ALA A 27 -30.11 -18.01 1.29
N PRO A 28 -31.33 -18.40 0.91
CA PRO A 28 -31.53 -19.49 -0.02
C PRO A 28 -30.76 -19.21 -1.31
N THR A 29 -29.80 -20.07 -1.62
CA THR A 29 -29.10 -20.03 -2.92
C THR A 29 -30.20 -20.22 -3.96
N SER A 30 -30.44 -19.19 -4.79
CA SER A 30 -31.42 -19.29 -5.88
C SER A 30 -30.98 -20.42 -6.80
N GLY A 31 -31.60 -21.62 -6.59
CA GLY A 31 -31.29 -22.79 -7.37
C GLY A 31 -31.63 -22.56 -8.84
N LYS A 32 -31.05 -23.37 -9.71
CA LYS A 32 -31.38 -23.48 -11.15
C LYS A 32 -32.87 -23.79 -11.35
N GLY A 33 -33.74 -22.80 -11.22
CA GLY A 33 -35.21 -23.01 -11.34
C GLY A 33 -35.98 -21.71 -11.25
N GLN A 34 -35.40 -20.61 -10.85
CA GLN A 34 -36.02 -19.30 -10.95
C GLN A 34 -35.98 -18.80 -12.39
N ALA A 35 -37.16 -18.48 -12.93
CA ALA A 35 -37.28 -17.90 -14.27
C ALA A 35 -36.43 -16.61 -14.32
N THR A 36 -35.52 -16.52 -15.29
CA THR A 36 -34.72 -15.33 -15.52
C THR A 36 -35.66 -14.13 -15.70
N PRO A 37 -35.42 -13.00 -15.02
CA PRO A 37 -36.26 -11.82 -15.15
C PRO A 37 -36.39 -11.42 -16.63
N THR A 38 -37.58 -11.07 -17.07
CA THR A 38 -37.80 -10.67 -18.47
C THR A 38 -36.88 -9.49 -18.83
N ARG A 39 -36.38 -9.45 -20.08
CA ARG A 39 -35.50 -8.38 -20.58
C ARG A 39 -36.05 -7.00 -20.25
N LYS A 40 -37.35 -6.76 -20.39
CA LYS A 40 -38.01 -5.50 -20.04
C LYS A 40 -37.87 -5.14 -18.57
N LYS A 41 -37.88 -6.11 -17.67
CA LYS A 41 -37.68 -5.92 -16.22
C LYS A 41 -36.22 -5.59 -15.89
N GLN A 42 -35.27 -6.26 -16.56
CA GLN A 42 -33.86 -5.98 -16.43
C GLN A 42 -33.48 -4.60 -17.00
N GLU A 43 -34.03 -4.26 -18.19
CA GLU A 43 -33.84 -2.94 -18.78
C GLU A 43 -34.42 -1.83 -17.91
N ALA A 44 -35.60 -2.02 -17.31
CA ALA A 44 -36.20 -1.07 -16.38
C ALA A 44 -35.35 -0.88 -15.10
N ALA A 45 -34.81 -1.97 -14.54
CA ALA A 45 -33.92 -1.92 -13.37
C ALA A 45 -32.59 -1.24 -13.68
N ASN A 46 -32.09 -1.38 -14.92
CA ASN A 46 -30.83 -0.78 -15.37
C ASN A 46 -30.98 0.63 -15.97
N LYS A 47 -32.21 1.09 -16.22
CA LYS A 47 -32.47 2.46 -16.68
C LYS A 47 -32.11 3.44 -15.58
N ARG A 48 -30.91 3.97 -15.66
CA ARG A 48 -30.52 5.13 -14.87
C ARG A 48 -30.83 6.39 -15.69
N PRO A 49 -31.59 7.35 -15.15
CA PRO A 49 -31.78 8.63 -15.83
C PRO A 49 -30.43 9.29 -16.08
N LEU A 50 -30.16 9.71 -17.30
CA LEU A 50 -28.92 10.41 -17.70
C LEU A 50 -28.74 11.73 -16.91
N VAL A 51 -29.85 12.34 -16.53
CA VAL A 51 -29.86 13.55 -15.72
C VAL A 51 -30.58 13.22 -14.41
N PRO A 52 -29.90 13.34 -13.27
CA PRO A 52 -30.55 13.17 -11.96
C PRO A 52 -31.58 14.26 -11.72
N ASP A 53 -32.75 13.93 -11.18
CA ASP A 53 -33.83 14.86 -10.85
C ASP A 53 -33.35 15.95 -9.86
N ASP A 54 -32.49 15.59 -8.93
CA ASP A 54 -31.82 16.54 -8.02
C ASP A 54 -30.33 16.62 -8.27
N ARG A 55 -29.92 17.68 -8.97
CA ARG A 55 -28.50 17.98 -9.27
C ARG A 55 -27.64 18.16 -8.02
N LYS A 56 -28.20 18.73 -6.94
CA LYS A 56 -27.44 18.97 -5.70
C LYS A 56 -27.15 17.68 -4.97
N LEU A 57 -28.13 16.78 -4.88
CA LEU A 57 -27.95 15.46 -4.28
C LEU A 57 -26.98 14.60 -5.11
N ALA A 58 -27.12 14.60 -6.43
CA ALA A 58 -26.20 13.90 -7.32
C ALA A 58 -24.76 14.42 -7.19
N ALA A 59 -24.55 15.73 -7.14
CA ALA A 59 -23.23 16.33 -6.94
C ALA A 59 -22.65 15.97 -5.55
N LYS A 60 -23.46 15.96 -4.49
CA LYS A 60 -23.05 15.54 -3.16
C LYS A 60 -22.62 14.06 -3.14
N GLN A 61 -23.43 13.18 -3.76
CA GLN A 61 -23.11 11.76 -3.87
C GLN A 61 -21.85 11.52 -4.70
N ALA A 62 -21.68 12.22 -5.83
CA ALA A 62 -20.47 12.14 -6.67
C ALA A 62 -19.22 12.57 -5.90
N ARG A 63 -19.30 13.67 -5.15
CA ARG A 63 -18.21 14.11 -4.27
C ARG A 63 -17.90 13.09 -3.18
N ALA A 64 -18.91 12.55 -2.50
CA ALA A 64 -18.73 11.53 -1.47
C ALA A 64 -18.06 10.26 -2.03
N LYS A 65 -18.47 9.81 -3.22
CA LYS A 65 -17.84 8.67 -3.91
C LYS A 65 -16.39 8.98 -4.29
N SER A 66 -16.11 10.19 -4.82
CA SER A 66 -14.75 10.57 -5.20
C SER A 66 -13.83 10.73 -3.99
N THR A 67 -14.32 11.25 -2.86
CA THR A 67 -13.53 11.29 -1.61
C THR A 67 -13.24 9.89 -1.10
N ALA A 68 -14.25 9.02 -1.02
CA ALA A 68 -14.06 7.64 -0.58
C ALA A 68 -13.03 6.88 -1.46
N THR A 69 -13.11 7.02 -2.79
CA THR A 69 -12.12 6.40 -3.68
C THR A 69 -10.72 6.98 -3.50
N ARG A 70 -10.59 8.28 -3.27
CA ARG A 70 -9.30 8.93 -2.99
C ARG A 70 -8.72 8.47 -1.66
N ASP A 71 -9.55 8.30 -0.64
CA ASP A 71 -9.10 7.86 0.69
C ASP A 71 -8.62 6.41 0.65
N VAL A 72 -9.34 5.53 -0.06
CA VAL A 72 -8.89 4.15 -0.31
C VAL A 72 -7.57 4.14 -1.10
N ALA A 73 -7.44 4.97 -2.13
CA ALA A 73 -6.21 5.06 -2.91
C ALA A 73 -5.03 5.59 -2.08
N ARG A 74 -5.26 6.61 -1.23
CA ARG A 74 -4.24 7.14 -0.31
C ARG A 74 -3.81 6.10 0.72
N ALA A 75 -4.76 5.40 1.33
CA ALA A 75 -4.48 4.33 2.28
C ALA A 75 -3.69 3.19 1.60
N GLY A 76 -4.11 2.76 0.42
CA GLY A 76 -3.42 1.74 -0.36
C GLY A 76 -2.02 2.17 -0.81
N MET A 77 -1.83 3.43 -1.20
CA MET A 77 -0.51 3.99 -1.51
C MET A 77 0.39 4.03 -0.26
N ALA A 78 -0.16 4.46 0.87
CA ALA A 78 0.59 4.48 2.13
C ALA A 78 1.00 3.08 2.58
N ALA A 79 0.14 2.08 2.38
CA ALA A 79 0.41 0.67 2.67
C ALA A 79 1.35 0.00 1.65
N GLY A 80 1.71 0.67 0.56
CA GLY A 80 2.60 0.12 -0.46
C GLY A 80 1.96 -0.93 -1.36
N VAL A 81 0.63 -0.92 -1.50
CA VAL A 81 -0.08 -1.84 -2.39
C VAL A 81 0.16 -1.47 -3.85
N ASP A 82 0.72 -2.38 -4.65
CA ASP A 82 1.15 -2.13 -6.04
C ASP A 82 0.04 -1.55 -6.93
N LYS A 83 -1.23 -1.89 -6.69
CA LYS A 83 -2.37 -1.37 -7.44
C LYS A 83 -2.49 0.16 -7.39
N TYR A 84 -2.17 0.76 -6.25
CA TYR A 84 -2.31 2.19 -6.01
C TYR A 84 -1.00 2.98 -6.19
N LEU A 85 0.12 2.29 -6.39
CA LEU A 85 1.42 2.90 -6.58
C LEU A 85 1.59 3.45 -8.01
N PRO A 86 2.32 4.57 -8.19
CA PRO A 86 2.76 5.03 -9.50
C PRO A 86 3.61 3.97 -10.21
N LEU A 87 3.57 3.94 -11.54
CA LEU A 87 4.33 2.97 -12.35
C LEU A 87 5.83 2.97 -12.01
N ARG A 88 6.40 4.14 -11.72
CA ARG A 88 7.82 4.28 -11.35
C ARG A 88 8.19 3.61 -10.01
N GLU A 89 7.21 3.28 -9.18
CA GLU A 89 7.42 2.69 -7.84
C GLU A 89 6.96 1.24 -7.75
N ARG A 90 6.34 0.72 -8.80
CA ARG A 90 5.91 -0.68 -8.87
C ARG A 90 7.09 -1.60 -9.16
N GLY A 91 6.98 -2.82 -8.69
CA GLY A 91 7.91 -3.89 -9.01
C GLY A 91 8.66 -4.42 -7.78
N PRO A 92 9.07 -5.69 -7.84
CA PRO A 92 9.72 -6.39 -6.72
C PRO A 92 11.09 -5.80 -6.40
N GLN A 93 11.84 -5.32 -7.39
CA GLN A 93 13.14 -4.70 -7.19
C GLN A 93 13.03 -3.36 -6.46
N LYS A 94 12.03 -2.52 -6.85
CA LYS A 94 11.78 -1.24 -6.18
C LYS A 94 11.24 -1.44 -4.77
N ARG A 95 10.46 -2.49 -4.53
CA ARG A 95 10.04 -2.87 -3.19
C ARG A 95 11.25 -3.25 -2.33
N TYR A 96 12.14 -4.10 -2.84
CA TYR A 96 13.38 -4.44 -2.15
C TYR A 96 14.23 -3.20 -1.84
N ALA A 97 14.36 -2.29 -2.82
CA ALA A 97 15.09 -1.04 -2.64
C ALA A 97 14.47 -0.15 -1.55
N ARG A 98 13.15 -0.03 -1.51
CA ARG A 98 12.44 0.71 -0.46
C ARG A 98 12.74 0.15 0.91
N ASP A 99 12.56 -1.15 1.06
CA ASP A 99 12.74 -1.84 2.34
C ASP A 99 14.19 -1.73 2.82
N TYR A 100 15.16 -1.82 1.91
CA TYR A 100 16.57 -1.65 2.23
C TYR A 100 16.91 -0.22 2.70
N VAL A 101 16.44 0.81 1.97
CA VAL A 101 16.66 2.22 2.33
C VAL A 101 15.97 2.57 3.65
N ASP A 102 14.80 2.01 3.91
CA ASP A 102 14.01 2.27 5.12
C ASP A 102 14.56 1.54 6.36
N ALA A 103 15.30 0.43 6.15
CA ALA A 103 15.97 -0.30 7.22
C ALA A 103 17.23 0.39 7.74
N ARG A 104 17.92 1.18 6.89
CA ARG A 104 19.16 1.88 7.30
C ARG A 104 18.88 3.28 7.84
N PHE A 105 19.88 3.84 8.53
CA PHE A 105 19.93 5.27 8.84
C PHE A 105 20.56 5.98 7.64
N ASN A 106 19.88 6.96 7.08
CA ASN A 106 20.37 7.73 5.96
C ASN A 106 20.83 9.12 6.42
N VAL A 107 21.95 9.58 5.90
CA VAL A 107 22.49 10.92 6.23
C VAL A 107 21.49 12.01 5.81
N GLY A 108 20.77 11.79 4.71
CA GLY A 108 19.74 12.72 4.21
C GLY A 108 18.58 12.98 5.19
N GLU A 109 18.30 12.06 6.12
CA GLU A 109 17.26 12.28 7.14
C GLU A 109 17.65 13.40 8.14
N LEU A 110 18.96 13.63 8.33
CA LEU A 110 19.47 14.67 9.21
C LEU A 110 19.55 16.03 8.52
N MET A 111 19.29 16.12 7.21
CA MET A 111 19.42 17.37 6.45
C MET A 111 18.56 18.50 7.03
N ILE A 112 17.30 18.24 7.35
CA ILE A 112 16.39 19.27 7.89
C ILE A 112 16.82 19.74 9.29
N PRO A 113 17.07 18.87 10.27
CA PRO A 113 17.49 19.33 11.59
C PRO A 113 18.87 20.03 11.56
N ILE A 114 19.80 19.57 10.72
CA ILE A 114 21.11 20.22 10.58
C ILE A 114 20.97 21.59 9.91
N MET A 115 20.17 21.71 8.85
CA MET A 115 19.92 23.00 8.20
C MET A 115 19.29 23.99 9.18
N PHE A 116 18.35 23.56 10.02
CA PHE A 116 17.76 24.41 11.05
C PHE A 116 18.79 24.84 12.09
N LEU A 117 19.66 23.91 12.52
CA LEU A 117 20.77 24.21 13.45
C LEU A 117 21.73 25.23 12.85
N VAL A 118 22.12 25.07 11.59
CA VAL A 118 23.03 25.99 10.90
C VAL A 118 22.42 27.39 10.80
N ILE A 119 21.14 27.50 10.45
CA ILE A 119 20.45 28.81 10.42
C ILE A 119 20.52 29.48 11.78
N LEU A 120 20.35 28.73 12.87
CA LEU A 120 20.46 29.26 14.22
C LEU A 120 21.90 29.72 14.52
N LEU A 121 22.92 28.93 14.14
CA LEU A 121 24.31 29.28 14.36
C LEU A 121 24.75 30.51 13.54
N THR A 122 24.20 30.72 12.35
CA THR A 122 24.55 31.92 11.54
C THR A 122 24.07 33.24 12.13
N THR A 123 23.23 33.21 13.17
CA THR A 123 22.85 34.42 13.91
C THR A 123 23.95 34.93 14.86
N ILE A 124 24.98 34.11 15.10
CA ILE A 124 26.08 34.43 15.99
C ILE A 124 27.31 34.89 15.16
N PRO A 125 27.69 36.20 15.17
CA PRO A 125 28.69 36.75 14.24
C PRO A 125 30.10 36.12 14.34
N SER A 126 30.41 35.43 15.45
CA SER A 126 31.75 34.80 15.63
C SER A 126 31.83 33.39 15.03
N ILE A 127 30.70 32.76 14.67
CA ILE A 127 30.64 31.35 14.28
C ILE A 127 30.00 31.17 12.89
N ASP A 128 29.42 32.21 12.32
CA ASP A 128 28.70 32.21 11.05
C ASP A 128 29.47 31.54 9.89
N VAL A 129 30.75 31.89 9.75
CA VAL A 129 31.65 31.33 8.72
C VAL A 129 31.84 29.83 8.91
N TYR A 130 32.08 29.39 10.15
CA TYR A 130 32.24 27.95 10.44
C TYR A 130 30.92 27.15 10.23
N ALA A 131 29.77 27.76 10.52
CA ALA A 131 28.47 27.16 10.30
C ALA A 131 28.25 26.90 8.82
N ILE A 132 28.64 27.80 7.91
CA ILE A 132 28.57 27.64 6.48
C ILE A 132 29.48 26.50 5.99
N PHE A 133 30.74 26.43 6.47
CA PHE A 133 31.64 25.34 6.13
C PHE A 133 31.10 23.97 6.61
N ALA A 134 30.53 23.92 7.80
CA ALA A 134 29.92 22.72 8.35
C ALA A 134 28.73 22.26 7.48
N LEU A 135 27.91 23.19 6.98
CA LEU A 135 26.81 22.88 6.05
C LEU A 135 27.31 22.26 4.75
N TRP A 136 28.37 22.84 4.14
CA TRP A 136 28.96 22.30 2.92
C TRP A 136 29.57 20.91 3.14
N ALA A 137 30.27 20.71 4.23
CA ALA A 137 30.85 19.43 4.60
C ALA A 137 29.75 18.36 4.78
N PHE A 138 28.64 18.72 5.45
CA PHE A 138 27.50 17.84 5.61
C PHE A 138 26.82 17.51 4.27
N PHE A 139 26.70 18.51 3.37
CA PHE A 139 26.12 18.28 2.04
C PHE A 139 26.97 17.28 1.23
N ILE A 140 28.30 17.45 1.23
CA ILE A 140 29.22 16.52 0.56
C ILE A 140 29.07 15.11 1.15
N LEU A 141 29.01 14.99 2.47
CA LEU A 141 28.80 13.71 3.15
C LEU A 141 27.48 13.05 2.72
N ALA A 142 26.38 13.81 2.60
CA ALA A 142 25.10 13.32 2.15
C ALA A 142 25.14 12.83 0.69
N VAL A 143 25.88 13.52 -0.18
CA VAL A 143 26.07 13.09 -1.58
C VAL A 143 26.87 11.78 -1.62
N ILE A 144 27.96 11.69 -0.85
CA ILE A 144 28.77 10.46 -0.76
C ILE A 144 27.91 9.29 -0.26
N ASP A 145 27.08 9.49 0.78
CA ASP A 145 26.17 8.47 1.29
C ASP A 145 25.17 8.00 0.22
N CYS A 146 24.58 8.92 -0.55
CA CYS A 146 23.67 8.59 -1.63
C CYS A 146 24.33 7.79 -2.76
N VAL A 147 25.56 8.15 -3.13
CA VAL A 147 26.33 7.44 -4.16
C VAL A 147 26.73 6.04 -3.68
N ALA A 148 27.25 5.93 -2.46
CA ALA A 148 27.59 4.65 -1.85
C ALA A 148 26.38 3.72 -1.74
N LEU A 149 25.23 4.27 -1.30
CA LEU A 149 23.96 3.54 -1.26
C LEU A 149 23.58 3.01 -2.64
N GLY A 150 23.69 3.84 -3.68
CA GLY A 150 23.38 3.46 -5.05
C GLY A 150 24.21 2.27 -5.53
N PHE A 151 25.51 2.26 -5.25
CA PHE A 151 26.39 1.14 -5.60
C PHE A 151 26.09 -0.14 -4.80
N ILE A 152 25.94 -0.01 -3.49
CA ILE A 152 25.62 -1.17 -2.62
C ILE A 152 24.30 -1.81 -3.03
N LEU A 153 23.29 -0.99 -3.30
CA LEU A 153 21.96 -1.48 -3.64
C LEU A 153 21.97 -2.15 -5.02
N THR A 154 22.68 -1.59 -6.00
CA THR A 154 22.82 -2.20 -7.34
C THR A 154 23.42 -3.60 -7.23
N LYS A 155 24.54 -3.76 -6.52
CA LYS A 155 25.16 -5.08 -6.31
C LYS A 155 24.22 -6.09 -5.64
N LYS A 156 23.44 -5.65 -4.65
CA LYS A 156 22.48 -6.52 -3.97
C LYS A 156 21.30 -6.93 -4.85
N ILE A 157 20.86 -6.04 -5.74
CA ILE A 157 19.77 -6.32 -6.68
C ILE A 157 20.28 -7.27 -7.79
N GLU A 158 21.47 -7.05 -8.33
CA GLU A 158 22.12 -7.94 -9.29
C GLU A 158 22.28 -9.34 -8.71
N ALA A 159 22.74 -9.46 -7.46
CA ALA A 159 22.88 -10.74 -6.78
C ALA A 159 21.55 -11.46 -6.56
N LYS A 160 20.44 -10.72 -6.32
CA LYS A 160 19.14 -11.31 -6.01
C LYS A 160 18.28 -11.59 -7.24
N PHE A 161 18.30 -10.72 -8.24
CA PHE A 161 17.41 -10.76 -9.42
C PHE A 161 18.12 -11.12 -10.72
N GLY A 162 19.44 -11.21 -10.72
CA GLY A 162 20.28 -11.42 -11.89
C GLY A 162 20.70 -10.10 -12.57
N GLU A 163 21.87 -10.10 -13.18
CA GLU A 163 22.47 -8.91 -13.80
C GLU A 163 21.64 -8.40 -14.99
N ASP A 164 21.13 -9.31 -15.83
CA ASP A 164 20.36 -8.97 -17.04
C ASP A 164 19.01 -8.30 -16.74
N LYS A 165 18.49 -8.46 -15.54
CA LYS A 165 17.18 -7.95 -15.13
C LYS A 165 17.26 -6.78 -14.16
N ALA A 166 18.47 -6.33 -13.80
CA ALA A 166 18.66 -5.27 -12.82
C ALA A 166 18.21 -3.92 -13.39
N GLU A 167 17.18 -3.33 -12.78
CA GLU A 167 16.73 -1.98 -13.13
C GLU A 167 17.70 -0.92 -12.59
N ARG A 168 17.74 0.26 -13.24
CA ARG A 168 18.51 1.42 -12.75
C ARG A 168 17.84 2.06 -11.54
N ILE A 169 18.14 1.56 -10.34
CA ILE A 169 17.47 1.95 -9.10
C ILE A 169 18.27 3.01 -8.32
N ARG A 170 19.51 3.34 -8.74
CA ARG A 170 20.40 4.27 -8.01
C ARG A 170 19.74 5.61 -7.69
N TRP A 171 19.17 6.24 -8.71
CA TRP A 171 18.49 7.53 -8.55
C TRP A 171 17.27 7.44 -7.64
N TYR A 172 16.49 6.39 -7.79
CA TYR A 172 15.33 6.14 -6.94
C TYR A 172 15.71 5.97 -5.48
N ALA A 173 16.76 5.21 -5.18
CA ALA A 173 17.27 5.00 -3.83
C ALA A 173 17.80 6.29 -3.21
N ALA A 174 18.56 7.09 -3.97
CA ALA A 174 19.09 8.37 -3.53
C ALA A 174 17.98 9.36 -3.16
N MET A 175 16.98 9.51 -4.03
CA MET A 175 15.82 10.38 -3.77
C MET A 175 15.04 9.96 -2.53
N ARG A 176 14.91 8.66 -2.30
CA ARG A 176 14.23 8.14 -1.10
C ARG A 176 15.08 8.31 0.17
N ALA A 177 16.41 8.16 0.07
CA ALA A 177 17.32 8.36 1.19
C ALA A 177 17.36 9.81 1.69
N LEU A 178 17.21 10.78 0.78
CA LEU A 178 17.13 12.21 1.10
C LEU A 178 15.81 12.61 1.76
N GLN A 179 14.74 11.84 1.54
CA GLN A 179 13.45 12.12 2.16
C GLN A 179 13.44 11.72 3.63
N LEU A 180 12.84 12.58 4.47
CA LEU A 180 12.54 12.23 5.85
C LEU A 180 11.66 11.00 5.93
N ARG A 181 11.99 10.07 6.80
CA ARG A 181 11.27 8.80 6.95
C ARG A 181 9.75 8.95 7.13
N PRO A 182 9.21 9.87 7.96
CA PRO A 182 7.77 10.05 8.11
C PRO A 182 7.08 10.61 6.87
N MET A 183 7.83 11.30 5.99
CA MET A 183 7.29 11.91 4.76
C MET A 183 7.40 10.99 3.53
N ARG A 184 8.04 9.83 3.66
CA ARG A 184 8.18 8.87 2.56
C ARG A 184 6.81 8.29 2.17
N LEU A 185 6.54 8.27 0.87
CA LEU A 185 5.42 7.55 0.27
C LEU A 185 5.98 6.51 -0.71
N PRO A 186 5.59 5.25 -0.60
CA PRO A 186 4.81 4.59 0.44
C PRO A 186 5.48 4.66 1.82
N LYS A 187 4.67 4.56 2.87
CA LYS A 187 5.22 4.57 4.24
C LYS A 187 6.16 3.39 4.44
N PRO A 188 7.22 3.56 5.27
CA PRO A 188 8.14 2.47 5.60
C PRO A 188 7.40 1.25 6.15
N GLN A 189 7.59 0.10 5.51
CA GLN A 189 6.98 -1.17 5.91
C GLN A 189 7.87 -1.97 6.87
N VAL A 190 9.18 -1.68 6.87
CA VAL A 190 10.19 -2.37 7.69
C VAL A 190 10.66 -1.51 8.84
N LYS A 191 11.03 -2.13 9.95
CA LYS A 191 11.65 -1.43 11.07
C LYS A 191 13.12 -1.12 10.77
N ARG A 192 13.71 -0.16 11.48
CA ARG A 192 15.15 0.13 11.38
C ARG A 192 15.97 -1.11 11.74
N ARG A 193 17.05 -1.34 11.01
CA ARG A 193 17.95 -2.51 11.08
C ARG A 193 17.32 -3.84 10.63
N GLN A 194 16.08 -3.85 10.19
CA GLN A 194 15.45 -5.03 9.64
C GLN A 194 15.62 -5.04 8.11
N TYR A 195 16.76 -5.55 7.65
CA TYR A 195 17.06 -5.61 6.22
C TYR A 195 16.25 -6.73 5.55
N PRO A 196 15.75 -6.48 4.31
CA PRO A 196 15.10 -7.51 3.52
C PRO A 196 16.12 -8.57 3.09
N VAL A 197 15.74 -9.82 3.20
CA VAL A 197 16.52 -11.00 2.80
C VAL A 197 16.37 -11.26 1.30
#